data_174e449deb1c1a9410d10680b028ed0b
#
_entry.id   174e449deb1c1a9410d10680b028ed0b
#
_cell.length_a   1.000
_cell.length_b   1.000
_cell.length_c   1.000
_cell.angle_alpha   90.00
_cell.angle_beta   90.00
_cell.angle_gamma   90.00
#
_symmetry.space_group_name_H-M   'P 1'
#
loop_
_entity.id
_entity.type
_entity.pdbx_description
1 polymer ?
#
loop_
_entity_poly.entity_id
_entity_poly.type
_entity_poly.pdbx_seq_one_letter_code
_entity_poly.pdbx_strand_id
1 'polypeptide(L)'
;MVSNEKIKLLDRTGQSVEQERKLWPALVITKEEIDTEIERLADLPIPDNGRRQSLFVHPRATAPGLGLAPGISLSLNVLKPGERTAPFRHNATEVNFCIQGAGQTEVAGKTIRFNKYDVWNHPSYTA
;
A
#
# COMPACT_ATOMS: atom_id res chain seq x y z
N MET A 1 -34.05 -3.02 19.61
CA MET A 1 -33.50 -3.04 20.97
C MET A 1 -32.76 -1.75 21.23
N VAL A 2 -33.09 -1.05 22.29
CA VAL A 2 -32.43 0.20 22.62
C VAL A 2 -31.20 -0.14 23.48
N SER A 3 -30.02 0.33 23.04
CA SER A 3 -28.79 0.18 23.81
C SER A 3 -28.81 1.09 25.04
N ASN A 4 -28.40 0.56 26.18
CA ASN A 4 -28.20 1.35 27.39
C ASN A 4 -26.86 2.08 27.42
N GLU A 5 -26.04 1.87 26.39
CA GLU A 5 -24.75 2.54 26.28
C GLU A 5 -24.92 4.00 25.88
N LYS A 6 -24.21 4.86 26.54
CA LYS A 6 -24.20 6.30 26.25
C LYS A 6 -22.91 6.67 25.54
N ILE A 7 -23.04 7.62 24.61
CA ILE A 7 -21.87 8.24 23.97
C ILE A 7 -21.07 8.97 25.06
N LYS A 8 -19.78 8.70 25.09
CA LYS A 8 -18.86 9.45 25.93
C LYS A 8 -18.27 10.60 25.13
N LEU A 9 -18.32 11.78 25.72
CA LEU A 9 -17.67 12.96 25.15
C LEU A 9 -16.39 13.21 25.92
N LEU A 10 -15.27 13.17 25.21
CA LEU A 10 -13.96 13.45 25.77
C LEU A 10 -13.59 14.89 25.47
N ASP A 11 -13.46 15.70 26.52
CA ASP A 11 -13.04 17.09 26.38
C ASP A 11 -11.53 17.14 26.14
N ARG A 12 -11.15 17.68 24.99
CA ARG A 12 -9.75 17.86 24.60
C ARG A 12 -9.36 19.33 24.52
N THR A 13 -10.15 20.20 25.13
CA THR A 13 -9.87 21.64 25.13
C THR A 13 -8.49 21.91 25.72
N GLY A 14 -7.63 22.58 24.95
CA GLY A 14 -6.28 22.93 25.39
C GLY A 14 -5.28 21.78 25.36
N GLN A 15 -5.67 20.58 24.96
CA GLN A 15 -4.76 19.45 24.84
C GLN A 15 -4.14 19.41 23.45
N SER A 16 -2.84 19.09 23.40
CA SER A 16 -2.17 18.83 22.13
C SER A 16 -2.39 17.37 21.71
N VAL A 17 -2.90 17.17 20.52
CA VAL A 17 -3.10 15.81 19.96
C VAL A 17 -1.76 15.10 19.80
N GLU A 18 -0.70 15.84 19.53
CA GLU A 18 0.65 15.30 19.31
C GLU A 18 1.24 14.65 20.57
N GLN A 19 0.85 15.11 21.75
CA GLN A 19 1.36 14.57 23.01
C GLN A 19 0.87 13.14 23.29
N GLU A 20 -0.24 12.74 22.68
CA GLU A 20 -0.87 11.44 22.91
C GLU A 20 -0.45 10.38 21.90
N ARG A 21 0.31 10.77 20.87
CA ARG A 21 0.73 9.87 19.79
C ARG A 21 2.23 9.66 19.83
N LYS A 22 2.62 8.38 19.76
CA LYS A 22 4.00 8.04 19.40
C LYS A 22 4.12 8.17 17.90
N LEU A 23 4.76 9.23 17.45
CA LEU A 23 5.04 9.43 16.04
C LEU A 23 6.31 8.67 15.66
N TRP A 24 6.26 8.01 14.52
CA TRP A 24 7.47 7.44 13.95
C TRP A 24 8.31 8.56 13.32
N PRO A 25 9.64 8.51 13.44
CA PRO A 25 10.48 9.51 12.80
C PRO A 25 10.26 9.57 11.29
N ALA A 26 10.48 10.75 10.72
CA ALA A 26 10.46 10.90 9.27
C ALA A 26 11.51 10.00 8.62
N LEU A 27 11.16 9.44 7.48
CA LEU A 27 12.00 8.50 6.74
C LEU A 27 12.03 8.89 5.28
N VAL A 28 13.21 8.80 4.67
CA VAL A 28 13.37 9.00 3.24
C VAL A 28 13.80 7.67 2.62
N ILE A 29 13.05 7.21 1.63
CA ILE A 29 13.42 6.08 0.80
C ILE A 29 13.96 6.68 -0.51
N THR A 30 15.23 6.46 -0.78
CA THR A 30 15.89 7.10 -1.93
C THR A 30 15.53 6.38 -3.23
N LYS A 31 15.68 7.10 -4.34
CA LYS A 31 15.53 6.52 -5.68
C LYS A 31 16.48 5.34 -5.87
N GLU A 32 17.70 5.43 -5.36
CA GLU A 32 18.69 4.36 -5.48
C GLU A 32 18.25 3.09 -4.77
N GLU A 33 17.69 3.21 -3.57
CA GLU A 33 17.15 2.07 -2.83
C GLU A 33 15.99 1.42 -3.58
N ILE A 34 15.11 2.23 -4.17
CA ILE A 34 13.98 1.74 -4.96
C ILE A 34 14.49 1.03 -6.22
N ASP A 35 15.42 1.63 -6.95
CA ASP A 35 15.98 1.05 -8.17
C ASP A 35 16.69 -0.28 -7.89
N THR A 36 17.44 -0.36 -6.81
CA THR A 36 18.10 -1.60 -6.37
C THR A 36 17.08 -2.70 -6.08
N GLU A 37 16.00 -2.36 -5.41
CA GLU A 37 14.94 -3.32 -5.10
C GLU A 37 14.19 -3.78 -6.35
N ILE A 38 13.96 -2.89 -7.30
CA ILE A 38 13.35 -3.24 -8.59
C ILE A 38 14.21 -4.27 -9.32
N GLU A 39 15.52 -4.05 -9.39
CA GLU A 39 16.45 -5.00 -10.02
C GLU A 39 16.44 -6.35 -9.32
N ARG A 40 16.45 -6.35 -8.00
CA ARG A 40 16.42 -7.59 -7.21
C ARG A 40 15.14 -8.38 -7.46
N LEU A 41 13.99 -7.70 -7.45
CA LEU A 41 12.69 -8.35 -7.71
C LEU A 41 12.60 -8.85 -9.14
N ALA A 42 13.11 -8.10 -10.11
CA ALA A 42 13.08 -8.49 -11.52
C ALA A 42 13.90 -9.75 -11.81
N ASP A 43 14.94 -9.99 -11.02
CA ASP A 43 15.79 -11.18 -11.18
C ASP A 43 15.21 -12.43 -10.53
N LEU A 44 14.17 -12.31 -9.73
CA LEU A 44 13.51 -13.45 -9.12
C LEU A 44 12.68 -14.23 -10.14
N PRO A 45 12.58 -15.56 -10.00
CA PRO A 45 11.65 -16.34 -10.83
C PRO A 45 10.22 -15.88 -10.54
N ILE A 46 9.33 -16.07 -11.53
CA ILE A 46 7.92 -15.71 -11.37
C ILE A 46 7.28 -16.59 -10.29
N PRO A 47 6.67 -16.00 -9.25
CA PRO A 47 5.96 -16.79 -8.24
C PRO A 47 4.59 -17.27 -8.77
N ASP A 48 3.97 -18.21 -8.07
CA ASP A 48 2.69 -18.81 -8.49
C ASP A 48 1.57 -17.77 -8.67
N ASN A 49 1.55 -16.75 -7.82
CA ASN A 49 0.55 -15.67 -7.94
C ASN A 49 0.95 -14.55 -8.91
N GLY A 50 2.12 -14.66 -9.54
CA GLY A 50 2.63 -13.65 -10.46
C GLY A 50 3.11 -12.36 -9.81
N ARG A 51 3.21 -12.31 -8.47
CA ARG A 51 3.50 -11.07 -7.73
C ARG A 51 4.92 -11.05 -7.19
N ARG A 52 5.78 -10.27 -7.83
CA ARG A 52 7.06 -9.87 -7.23
C ARG A 52 6.83 -8.60 -6.45
N GLN A 53 6.87 -8.70 -5.14
CA GLN A 53 6.44 -7.62 -4.26
C GLN A 53 7.37 -7.47 -3.08
N SER A 54 7.68 -6.23 -2.71
CA SER A 54 8.35 -5.87 -1.47
C SER A 54 7.49 -4.88 -0.71
N LEU A 55 7.43 -5.05 0.59
CA LEU A 55 6.73 -4.14 1.49
C LEU A 55 7.75 -3.16 2.10
N PHE A 56 7.44 -1.87 2.04
CA PHE A 56 8.24 -0.87 2.74
C PHE A 56 7.85 -0.86 4.20
N VAL A 57 8.79 -1.19 5.08
CA VAL A 57 8.54 -1.30 6.51
C VAL A 57 9.38 -0.29 7.26
N HIS A 58 8.71 0.58 8.04
CA HIS A 58 9.41 1.51 8.89
C HIS A 58 10.15 0.75 10.00
N PRO A 59 11.38 1.17 10.38
CA PRO A 59 12.16 0.47 11.42
C PRO A 59 11.42 0.33 12.76
N ARG A 60 10.45 1.17 13.03
CA ARG A 60 9.65 1.12 14.25
C ARG A 60 8.36 0.31 14.13
N ALA A 61 8.06 -0.23 12.95
CA ALA A 61 6.88 -1.06 12.77
C ALA A 61 7.07 -2.40 13.47
N THR A 62 5.99 -2.88 14.09
CA THR A 62 5.95 -4.19 14.73
C THR A 62 4.77 -4.99 14.21
N ALA A 63 4.96 -6.31 14.09
CA ALA A 63 3.87 -7.19 13.69
C ALA A 63 2.71 -7.13 14.70
N PRO A 64 1.43 -7.25 14.26
CA PRO A 64 1.01 -7.55 12.89
C PRO A 64 0.93 -6.36 11.94
N GLY A 65 1.08 -5.15 12.43
CA GLY A 65 0.87 -3.93 11.68
C GLY A 65 2.09 -3.40 10.94
N LEU A 66 2.79 -4.24 10.19
CA LEU A 66 3.96 -3.81 9.42
C LEU A 66 3.56 -2.84 8.31
N GLY A 67 4.17 -1.66 8.30
CA GLY A 67 3.89 -0.64 7.31
C GLY A 67 4.88 0.50 7.33
N LEU A 68 4.68 1.47 6.44
CA LEU A 68 5.54 2.66 6.34
C LEU A 68 5.20 3.68 7.42
N ALA A 69 3.94 3.74 7.80
CA ALA A 69 3.42 4.58 8.86
C ALA A 69 2.23 3.88 9.52
N PRO A 70 1.82 4.28 10.72
CA PRO A 70 0.63 3.69 11.34
C PRO A 70 -0.59 3.77 10.41
N GLY A 71 -1.19 2.62 10.10
CA GLY A 71 -2.35 2.54 9.22
C GLY A 71 -2.07 2.67 7.72
N ILE A 72 -0.81 2.82 7.32
CA ILE A 72 -0.43 2.96 5.92
C ILE A 72 0.53 1.85 5.53
N SER A 73 0.16 1.08 4.51
CA SER A 73 1.01 0.06 3.90
C SER A 73 1.41 0.50 2.50
N LEU A 74 2.70 0.44 2.20
CA LEU A 74 3.24 0.77 0.89
C LEU A 74 4.06 -0.41 0.38
N SER A 75 3.78 -0.84 -0.83
CA SER A 75 4.52 -1.92 -1.46
C SER A 75 5.08 -1.52 -2.83
N LEU A 76 6.16 -2.16 -3.20
CA LEU A 76 6.76 -2.08 -4.52
C LEU A 76 6.46 -3.37 -5.26
N ASN A 77 5.91 -3.26 -6.46
CA ASN A 77 5.54 -4.40 -7.28
C ASN A 77 6.25 -4.34 -8.62
N VAL A 78 6.77 -5.47 -9.07
CA VAL A 78 7.45 -5.58 -10.36
C VAL A 78 6.76 -6.65 -11.19
N LEU A 79 6.40 -6.28 -12.41
CA LEU A 79 5.79 -7.15 -13.40
C LEU A 79 6.56 -7.00 -14.71
N LYS A 80 7.04 -8.10 -15.26
CA LYS A 80 7.74 -8.09 -16.53
C LYS A 80 6.76 -8.20 -17.71
N PRO A 81 7.16 -7.79 -18.93
CA PRO A 81 6.29 -7.92 -20.10
C PRO A 81 5.73 -9.33 -20.25
N GLY A 82 4.44 -9.42 -20.51
CA GLY A 82 3.73 -10.69 -20.70
C GLY A 82 3.32 -11.40 -19.43
N GLU A 83 3.71 -10.93 -18.26
CA GLU A 83 3.34 -11.52 -16.99
C GLU A 83 2.00 -11.00 -16.49
N ARG A 84 1.32 -11.83 -15.70
CA ARG A 84 0.05 -11.50 -15.07
C ARG A 84 0.09 -11.85 -13.59
N THR A 85 -0.62 -11.06 -12.78
CA THR A 85 -0.86 -11.41 -11.38
C THR A 85 -2.22 -12.08 -11.24
N ALA A 86 -2.34 -12.97 -10.23
CA ALA A 86 -3.62 -13.56 -9.91
C ALA A 86 -4.57 -12.50 -9.37
N PRO A 87 -5.88 -12.55 -9.72
CA PRO A 87 -6.87 -11.66 -9.13
C PRO A 87 -6.96 -11.85 -7.63
N PHE A 88 -7.16 -10.77 -6.91
CA PHE A 88 -7.41 -10.82 -5.48
C PHE A 88 -8.36 -9.70 -5.06
N ARG A 89 -8.92 -9.88 -3.88
CA ARG A 89 -9.85 -8.92 -3.29
C ARG A 89 -9.44 -8.65 -1.84
N HIS A 90 -9.48 -7.41 -1.44
CA HIS A 90 -9.17 -7.01 -0.07
C HIS A 90 -10.10 -5.89 0.41
N ASN A 91 -10.08 -5.64 1.71
CA ASN A 91 -10.98 -4.68 2.33
C ASN A 91 -10.44 -3.25 2.41
N ALA A 92 -9.26 -3.00 1.89
CA ALA A 92 -8.66 -1.67 1.85
C ALA A 92 -8.78 -1.07 0.46
N THR A 93 -8.91 0.25 0.39
CA THR A 93 -8.75 0.98 -0.85
C THR A 93 -7.28 1.05 -1.20
N GLU A 94 -6.95 0.77 -2.46
CA GLU A 94 -5.60 0.76 -2.95
C GLU A 94 -5.39 1.94 -3.90
N VAL A 95 -4.26 2.63 -3.75
CA VAL A 95 -3.81 3.66 -4.69
C VAL A 95 -2.52 3.18 -5.33
N ASN A 96 -2.46 3.23 -6.64
CA ASN A 96 -1.32 2.73 -7.41
C ASN A 96 -0.70 3.86 -8.20
N PHE A 97 0.62 3.83 -8.28
CA PHE A 97 1.40 4.78 -9.06
C PHE A 97 2.41 4.01 -9.91
N CYS A 98 2.36 4.23 -11.23
CA CYS A 98 3.30 3.60 -12.15
C CYS A 98 4.59 4.41 -12.22
N ILE A 99 5.70 3.86 -11.75
CA ILE A 99 6.98 4.54 -11.76
C ILE A 99 7.85 4.15 -12.95
N GLN A 100 7.52 3.06 -13.64
CA GLN A 100 8.31 2.58 -14.78
C GLN A 100 7.44 1.73 -15.69
N GLY A 101 7.57 1.96 -17.01
CA GLY A 101 6.90 1.16 -18.01
C GLY A 101 5.43 1.53 -18.20
N ALA A 102 4.66 0.56 -18.65
CA ALA A 102 3.24 0.68 -18.92
C ALA A 102 2.57 -0.68 -18.74
N GLY A 103 1.28 -0.68 -18.49
CA GLY A 103 0.53 -1.91 -18.32
C GLY A 103 -0.96 -1.68 -18.33
N GLN A 104 -1.68 -2.70 -17.90
CA GLN A 104 -3.12 -2.63 -17.75
C GLN A 104 -3.56 -3.44 -16.54
N THR A 105 -4.68 -3.05 -15.96
CA THR A 105 -5.31 -3.74 -14.85
C THR A 105 -6.80 -3.84 -15.08
N GLU A 106 -7.43 -4.84 -14.50
CA GLU A 106 -8.88 -4.99 -14.51
C GLU A 106 -9.44 -4.69 -13.14
N VAL A 107 -10.42 -3.80 -13.09
CA VAL A 107 -11.12 -3.40 -11.87
C VAL A 107 -12.61 -3.49 -12.14
N ALA A 108 -13.31 -4.32 -11.38
CA ALA A 108 -14.76 -4.51 -11.51
C ALA A 108 -15.21 -4.78 -12.95
N GLY A 109 -14.47 -5.60 -13.68
CA GLY A 109 -14.77 -5.96 -15.06
C GLY A 109 -14.37 -4.94 -16.11
N LYS A 110 -13.74 -3.83 -15.71
CA LYS A 110 -13.25 -2.80 -16.62
C LYS A 110 -11.73 -2.87 -16.74
N THR A 111 -11.23 -2.72 -17.96
CA THR A 111 -9.80 -2.63 -18.21
C THR A 111 -9.34 -1.18 -18.12
N ILE A 112 -8.34 -0.94 -17.27
CA ILE A 112 -7.68 0.35 -17.12
C ILE A 112 -6.28 0.21 -17.66
N ARG A 113 -5.89 1.08 -18.59
CA ARG A 113 -4.53 1.15 -19.10
C ARG A 113 -3.79 2.30 -18.45
N PHE A 114 -2.54 2.06 -18.09
CA PHE A 114 -1.71 3.05 -17.43
C PHE A 114 -0.32 3.12 -18.05
N ASN A 115 0.28 4.29 -17.96
CA ASN A 115 1.63 4.58 -18.39
C ASN A 115 2.46 5.09 -17.22
N LYS A 116 3.76 5.27 -17.45
CA LYS A 116 4.66 5.85 -16.47
C LYS A 116 4.09 7.16 -15.91
N TYR A 117 4.07 7.27 -14.57
CA TYR A 117 3.56 8.39 -13.78
C TYR A 117 2.04 8.51 -13.69
N ASP A 118 1.30 7.57 -14.23
CA ASP A 118 -0.15 7.52 -14.01
C ASP A 118 -0.47 7.01 -12.60
N VAL A 119 -1.56 7.51 -12.06
CA VAL A 119 -2.10 7.10 -10.75
C VAL A 119 -3.52 6.57 -10.95
N TRP A 120 -3.82 5.45 -10.34
CA TRP A 120 -5.18 4.90 -10.34
C TRP A 120 -5.49 4.26 -9.00
N ASN A 121 -6.77 4.03 -8.74
CA ASN A 121 -7.21 3.41 -7.51
C ASN A 121 -7.97 2.11 -7.75
N HIS A 122 -7.89 1.23 -6.75
CA HIS A 122 -8.76 0.08 -6.63
C HIS A 122 -9.63 0.30 -5.41
N PRO A 123 -10.95 0.50 -5.57
CA PRO A 123 -11.87 0.58 -4.43
C PRO A 123 -11.85 -0.71 -3.60
N SER A 124 -12.17 -0.59 -2.32
CA SER A 124 -12.25 -1.76 -1.45
C SER A 124 -13.26 -2.79 -1.96
N TYR A 125 -12.96 -4.07 -1.75
CA TYR A 125 -13.77 -5.22 -2.18
C TYR A 125 -13.95 -5.37 -3.70
N THR A 126 -13.13 -4.73 -4.53
CA THR A 126 -13.09 -4.99 -5.96
C THR A 126 -11.86 -5.83 -6.33
N ALA A 127 -12.04 -6.65 -7.32
CA ALA A 127 -10.97 -7.49 -7.86
C ALA A 127 -10.39 -6.89 -9.15
#